data_a5534841ec343cbf3c14edd748eb0284
#
_entry.id   a5534841ec343cbf3c14edd748eb0284
#
_cell.length_a   1.000
_cell.length_b   1.000
_cell.length_c   1.000
_cell.angle_alpha   90.00
_cell.angle_beta   90.00
_cell.angle_gamma   90.00
#
_symmetry.space_group_name_H-M   'P 1'
#
loop_
_entity.id
_entity.type
_entity.pdbx_description
1 polymer ?
#
loop_
_entity_poly.entity_id
_entity_poly.type
_entity_poly.pdbx_seq_one_letter_code
_entity_poly.pdbx_strand_id
1 'polypeptide(L)'
;KPSQEAPSLGKYYSGTSVEVLSGDENGWTKVRLHTLEGYMMTKYLVFGQEQFKVGYAMPSVKINNTKGVGLNLRQDQSTNSPSLGLYKNGSVVCVFGVSQTWCHVRTEDGNVGFMLRENLSPLLEYNRVSAPTGDELEGSWFGVPGDPITDDFMPGGNG
;
A
#
# COMPACT_ATOMS: atom_id res chain seq x y z
N LYS A 1 -15.41 8.36 -6.73
CA LYS A 1 -14.77 8.58 -8.01
C LYS A 1 -13.35 9.02 -7.81
N PRO A 2 -12.41 8.48 -8.55
CA PRO A 2 -11.02 8.84 -8.30
C PRO A 2 -10.77 10.30 -8.66
N SER A 3 -9.96 10.95 -7.82
CA SER A 3 -9.53 12.32 -8.05
C SER A 3 -8.28 12.57 -7.22
N GLN A 4 -7.52 13.59 -7.59
CA GLN A 4 -6.35 13.94 -6.81
C GLN A 4 -6.70 14.50 -5.43
N GLU A 5 -7.94 14.87 -5.22
CA GLU A 5 -8.41 15.35 -3.93
C GLU A 5 -8.93 14.24 -3.04
N ALA A 6 -9.15 13.05 -3.60
CA ALA A 6 -9.57 11.91 -2.80
C ALA A 6 -8.46 11.50 -1.84
N PRO A 7 -8.80 11.09 -0.61
CA PRO A 7 -7.78 10.62 0.31
C PRO A 7 -7.10 9.37 -0.22
N SER A 8 -5.80 9.28 -0.02
CA SER A 8 -5.04 8.12 -0.42
C SER A 8 -5.26 6.97 0.56
N LEU A 9 -5.45 5.78 0.04
CA LEU A 9 -5.49 4.56 0.85
C LEU A 9 -4.09 3.98 1.06
N GLY A 10 -3.10 4.54 0.39
CA GLY A 10 -1.71 4.13 0.54
C GLY A 10 -0.97 4.18 -0.78
N LYS A 11 0.36 4.19 -0.68
CA LYS A 11 1.27 4.07 -1.81
C LYS A 11 1.83 2.66 -1.81
N TYR A 12 1.80 2.00 -2.96
CA TYR A 12 2.17 0.59 -3.04
C TYR A 12 3.47 0.42 -3.80
N TYR A 13 4.32 -0.45 -3.27
CA TYR A 13 5.62 -0.72 -3.86
C TYR A 13 5.48 -1.54 -5.14
N SER A 14 6.44 -1.34 -6.02
CA SER A 14 6.50 -2.09 -7.28
C SER A 14 6.53 -3.60 -7.02
N GLY A 15 5.81 -4.32 -7.81
CA GLY A 15 5.66 -5.77 -7.64
C GLY A 15 4.42 -6.19 -6.89
N THR A 16 3.69 -5.23 -6.32
CA THR A 16 2.44 -5.55 -5.61
C THR A 16 1.38 -6.01 -6.61
N SER A 17 0.78 -7.16 -6.32
CA SER A 17 -0.28 -7.70 -7.17
C SER A 17 -1.62 -7.14 -6.77
N VAL A 18 -2.41 -6.76 -7.75
CA VAL A 18 -3.76 -6.25 -7.52
C VAL A 18 -4.73 -6.98 -8.43
N GLU A 19 -5.96 -7.12 -7.97
CA GLU A 19 -7.03 -7.69 -8.78
C GLU A 19 -7.74 -6.56 -9.50
N VAL A 20 -7.88 -6.68 -10.80
CA VAL A 20 -8.58 -5.67 -11.60
C VAL A 20 -10.07 -5.95 -11.55
N LEU A 21 -10.84 -4.98 -11.10
CA LEU A 21 -12.29 -5.11 -10.96
C LEU A 21 -13.05 -4.51 -12.15
N SER A 22 -12.47 -3.51 -12.78
CA SER A 22 -13.09 -2.92 -13.97
C SER A 22 -12.01 -2.32 -14.85
N GLY A 23 -12.35 -2.07 -16.11
CA GLY A 23 -11.40 -1.51 -17.06
C GLY A 23 -11.11 -0.05 -16.80
N ASP A 24 -10.22 0.49 -17.62
CA ASP A 24 -9.82 1.88 -17.51
C ASP A 24 -11.00 2.83 -17.70
N GLU A 25 -11.06 3.83 -16.83
CA GLU A 25 -12.04 4.90 -16.92
C GLU A 25 -11.31 6.20 -16.62
N ASN A 26 -11.11 6.98 -17.66
CA ASN A 26 -10.41 8.27 -17.57
C ASN A 26 -9.00 8.17 -16.97
N GLY A 27 -8.31 7.09 -17.29
CA GLY A 27 -6.95 6.88 -16.80
C GLY A 27 -6.87 6.17 -15.46
N TRP A 28 -7.98 5.76 -14.90
CA TRP A 28 -8.05 5.06 -13.63
C TRP A 28 -8.61 3.66 -13.81
N THR A 29 -8.05 2.73 -13.06
CA THR A 29 -8.52 1.34 -13.03
C THR A 29 -8.95 0.99 -11.63
N LYS A 30 -10.14 0.43 -11.49
CA LYS A 30 -10.62 -0.02 -10.19
C LYS A 30 -9.97 -1.36 -9.85
N VAL A 31 -9.40 -1.43 -8.67
CA VAL A 31 -8.65 -2.61 -8.23
C VAL A 31 -9.02 -3.00 -6.82
N ARG A 32 -8.71 -4.25 -6.47
CA ARG A 32 -8.83 -4.77 -5.12
C ARG A 32 -7.47 -5.24 -4.63
N LEU A 33 -7.16 -4.87 -3.38
CA LEU A 33 -6.01 -5.35 -2.65
C LEU A 33 -6.52 -5.92 -1.34
N HIS A 34 -6.69 -7.23 -1.28
CA HIS A 34 -7.31 -7.88 -0.13
C HIS A 34 -8.67 -7.28 0.20
N THR A 35 -8.81 -6.63 1.34
CA THR A 35 -10.07 -6.03 1.76
C THR A 35 -10.28 -4.63 1.21
N LEU A 36 -9.25 -4.04 0.61
CA LEU A 36 -9.35 -2.68 0.09
C LEU A 36 -9.77 -2.69 -1.38
N GLU A 37 -10.69 -1.81 -1.71
CA GLU A 37 -11.04 -1.50 -3.09
C GLU A 37 -10.77 -0.03 -3.33
N GLY A 38 -10.16 0.27 -4.46
CA GLY A 38 -9.82 1.61 -4.80
C GLY A 38 -9.46 1.75 -6.26
N TYR A 39 -8.86 2.87 -6.57
CA TYR A 39 -8.45 3.17 -7.94
C TYR A 39 -6.96 3.43 -8.00
N MET A 40 -6.34 2.90 -9.04
CA MET A 40 -4.95 3.19 -9.37
C MET A 40 -4.91 3.74 -10.78
N MET A 41 -3.95 4.61 -11.05
CA MET A 41 -3.78 5.11 -12.41
C MET A 41 -3.33 3.97 -13.30
N THR A 42 -4.06 3.80 -14.38
CA THR A 42 -3.86 2.68 -15.29
C THR A 42 -2.44 2.61 -15.83
N LYS A 43 -1.81 3.75 -16.06
CA LYS A 43 -0.47 3.77 -16.65
C LYS A 43 0.61 3.17 -15.77
N TYR A 44 0.33 3.00 -14.46
CA TYR A 44 1.29 2.36 -13.55
C TYR A 44 0.98 0.89 -13.31
N LEU A 45 -0.03 0.37 -13.96
CA LEU A 45 -0.38 -1.05 -13.87
C LEU A 45 0.20 -1.78 -15.08
N VAL A 46 0.67 -2.99 -14.81
CA VAL A 46 1.23 -3.85 -15.84
C VAL A 46 0.38 -5.09 -15.95
N PHE A 47 -0.05 -5.40 -17.15
CA PHE A 47 -1.01 -6.45 -17.42
C PHE A 47 -0.39 -7.60 -18.22
N GLY A 48 -1.02 -8.76 -18.14
CA GLY A 48 -0.68 -9.91 -18.98
C GLY A 48 0.74 -10.38 -18.74
N GLN A 49 1.42 -10.77 -19.80
CA GLN A 49 2.78 -11.33 -19.70
C GLN A 49 3.80 -10.33 -19.19
N GLU A 50 3.55 -9.05 -19.39
CA GLU A 50 4.48 -8.01 -18.96
C GLU A 50 4.61 -7.94 -17.44
N GLN A 51 3.60 -8.39 -16.70
CA GLN A 51 3.66 -8.37 -15.24
C GLN A 51 4.80 -9.22 -14.70
N PHE A 52 5.22 -10.25 -15.42
CA PHE A 52 6.29 -11.11 -14.96
C PHE A 52 7.67 -10.49 -15.11
N LYS A 53 7.75 -9.33 -15.74
CA LYS A 53 8.99 -8.57 -15.89
C LYS A 53 9.15 -7.52 -14.81
N VAL A 54 8.15 -7.33 -13.97
CA VAL A 54 8.18 -6.30 -12.94
C VAL A 54 9.06 -6.75 -11.78
N GLY A 55 9.99 -5.89 -11.38
CA GLY A 55 10.82 -6.15 -10.21
C GLY A 55 10.07 -5.90 -8.93
N TYR A 56 10.54 -6.50 -7.85
CA TYR A 56 9.97 -6.32 -6.52
C TYR A 56 10.80 -5.32 -5.74
N ALA A 57 10.15 -4.31 -5.20
CA ALA A 57 10.81 -3.28 -4.40
C ALA A 57 10.26 -3.23 -2.98
N MET A 58 9.55 -4.26 -2.56
CA MET A 58 8.90 -4.30 -1.25
C MET A 58 9.93 -4.50 -0.14
N PRO A 59 10.00 -3.56 0.81
CA PRO A 59 10.94 -3.69 1.91
C PRO A 59 10.47 -4.66 2.97
N SER A 60 11.43 -5.20 3.73
CA SER A 60 11.16 -5.94 4.96
C SER A 60 11.54 -5.08 6.14
N VAL A 61 10.68 -5.06 7.13
CA VAL A 61 10.90 -4.28 8.35
C VAL A 61 10.60 -5.15 9.56
N LYS A 62 11.01 -4.68 10.74
CA LYS A 62 10.75 -5.41 11.99
C LYS A 62 9.74 -4.67 12.83
N ILE A 63 8.96 -5.43 13.57
CA ILE A 63 8.05 -4.86 14.55
C ILE A 63 8.88 -4.33 15.71
N ASN A 64 8.61 -3.09 16.08
CA ASN A 64 9.28 -2.41 17.19
C ASN A 64 8.29 -1.52 17.92
N ASN A 65 7.45 -2.13 18.73
CA ASN A 65 6.50 -1.41 19.56
C ASN A 65 7.12 -1.17 20.93
N THR A 66 7.63 0.04 21.15
CA THR A 66 8.34 0.39 22.39
C THR A 66 7.42 0.46 23.60
N LYS A 67 6.11 0.48 23.40
CA LYS A 67 5.12 0.59 24.47
C LYS A 67 4.41 -0.73 24.74
N GLY A 68 4.85 -1.81 24.14
CA GLY A 68 4.19 -3.09 24.27
C GLY A 68 5.10 -4.23 23.85
N VAL A 69 4.55 -5.43 23.85
CA VAL A 69 5.31 -6.64 23.53
C VAL A 69 5.26 -7.01 22.06
N GLY A 70 4.42 -6.34 21.30
CA GLY A 70 4.24 -6.64 19.89
C GLY A 70 3.21 -5.74 19.26
N LEU A 71 2.74 -6.14 18.11
CA LEU A 71 1.85 -5.32 17.29
C LEU A 71 0.76 -6.20 16.68
N ASN A 72 -0.46 -5.72 16.72
CA ASN A 72 -1.57 -6.41 16.10
C ASN A 72 -1.54 -6.22 14.58
N LEU A 73 -1.83 -7.31 13.88
CA LEU A 73 -2.15 -7.25 12.47
C LEU A 73 -3.64 -7.02 12.36
N ARG A 74 -4.05 -5.94 11.72
CA ARG A 74 -5.46 -5.57 11.64
C ARG A 74 -6.02 -5.89 10.26
N GLN A 75 -7.31 -6.20 10.25
CA GLN A 75 -8.00 -6.49 9.00
C GLN A 75 -8.11 -5.24 8.11
N ASP A 76 -8.31 -4.08 8.72
CA ASP A 76 -8.45 -2.81 8.02
C ASP A 76 -7.56 -1.75 8.65
N GLN A 77 -7.50 -0.60 8.04
CA GLN A 77 -6.72 0.54 8.54
C GLN A 77 -7.43 1.21 9.70
N SER A 78 -7.65 0.46 10.75
CA SER A 78 -8.33 0.95 11.95
C SER A 78 -7.97 0.10 13.15
N THR A 79 -7.68 0.74 14.26
CA THR A 79 -7.43 0.04 15.52
C THR A 79 -8.69 -0.61 16.08
N ASN A 80 -9.85 -0.26 15.56
CA ASN A 80 -11.13 -0.87 15.93
C ASN A 80 -11.49 -2.06 15.05
N SER A 81 -10.73 -2.30 14.00
CA SER A 81 -10.99 -3.46 13.15
C SER A 81 -10.49 -4.73 13.81
N PRO A 82 -10.98 -5.89 13.39
CA PRO A 82 -10.54 -7.15 13.98
C PRO A 82 -9.03 -7.34 13.89
N SER A 83 -8.45 -7.89 14.96
CA SER A 83 -7.05 -8.29 14.95
C SER A 83 -6.94 -9.68 14.33
N LEU A 84 -6.03 -9.80 13.38
CA LEU A 84 -5.72 -11.09 12.76
C LEU A 84 -4.63 -11.84 13.52
N GLY A 85 -4.05 -11.22 14.53
CA GLY A 85 -3.02 -11.81 15.36
C GLY A 85 -2.13 -10.76 15.98
N LEU A 86 -1.47 -11.14 17.06
CA LEU A 86 -0.46 -10.31 17.71
C LEU A 86 0.90 -10.88 17.37
N TYR A 87 1.77 -10.05 16.83
CA TYR A 87 3.12 -10.43 16.41
C TYR A 87 4.14 -9.76 17.31
N LYS A 88 5.12 -10.54 17.76
CA LYS A 88 6.12 -10.07 18.73
C LYS A 88 7.07 -9.05 18.13
N ASN A 89 7.59 -8.18 18.99
CA ASN A 89 8.68 -7.30 18.60
C ASN A 89 9.85 -8.13 18.05
N GLY A 90 10.45 -7.64 17.00
CA GLY A 90 11.50 -8.35 16.27
C GLY A 90 11.02 -9.21 15.13
N SER A 91 9.71 -9.47 15.05
CA SER A 91 9.17 -10.20 13.90
C SER A 91 9.36 -9.39 12.63
N VAL A 92 9.67 -10.08 11.53
CA VAL A 92 9.90 -9.45 10.25
C VAL A 92 8.61 -9.50 9.43
N VAL A 93 8.26 -8.38 8.82
CA VAL A 93 7.11 -8.31 7.91
C VAL A 93 7.55 -7.70 6.59
N CYS A 94 6.92 -8.14 5.52
CA CYS A 94 7.10 -7.57 4.19
C CYS A 94 6.05 -6.49 3.99
N VAL A 95 6.48 -5.29 3.59
CA VAL A 95 5.57 -4.16 3.39
C VAL A 95 5.34 -3.97 1.91
N PHE A 96 4.10 -4.02 1.48
CA PHE A 96 3.79 -3.71 0.10
C PHE A 96 3.03 -2.39 -0.08
N GLY A 97 2.54 -1.79 0.99
CA GLY A 97 1.89 -0.49 0.92
C GLY A 97 2.13 0.33 2.15
N VAL A 98 2.16 1.66 1.99
CA VAL A 98 2.39 2.60 3.08
C VAL A 98 1.38 3.72 2.97
N SER A 99 0.69 4.01 4.07
CA SER A 99 -0.12 5.21 4.20
C SER A 99 0.45 6.06 5.33
N GLN A 100 -0.18 7.17 5.61
CA GLN A 100 0.34 8.06 6.65
C GLN A 100 0.44 7.35 8.00
N THR A 101 -0.53 6.53 8.35
CA THR A 101 -0.62 5.88 9.66
C THR A 101 -0.35 4.39 9.60
N TRP A 102 -0.61 3.73 8.48
CA TRP A 102 -0.61 2.28 8.37
C TRP A 102 0.36 1.79 7.31
N CYS A 103 0.82 0.55 7.50
CA CYS A 103 1.48 -0.21 6.46
C CYS A 103 0.64 -1.44 6.13
N HIS A 104 0.51 -1.74 4.86
CA HIS A 104 -0.11 -2.97 4.39
C HIS A 104 0.99 -4.00 4.30
N VAL A 105 0.88 -5.07 5.07
CA VAL A 105 2.00 -5.99 5.28
C VAL A 105 1.59 -7.44 5.12
N ARG A 106 2.60 -8.27 4.91
CA ARG A 106 2.47 -9.72 5.01
C ARG A 106 3.44 -10.21 6.05
N THR A 107 2.96 -11.03 6.95
CA THR A 107 3.76 -11.64 8.00
C THR A 107 4.46 -12.90 7.50
N GLU A 108 5.41 -13.41 8.28
CA GLU A 108 6.16 -14.61 7.90
C GLU A 108 5.27 -15.84 7.79
N ASP A 109 4.20 -15.89 8.55
CA ASP A 109 3.23 -17.00 8.47
C ASP A 109 2.20 -16.82 7.36
N GLY A 110 2.36 -15.79 6.53
CA GLY A 110 1.55 -15.61 5.34
C GLY A 110 0.27 -14.82 5.50
N ASN A 111 0.03 -14.27 6.68
CA ASN A 111 -1.16 -13.43 6.89
C ASN A 111 -0.93 -12.05 6.32
N VAL A 112 -1.99 -11.47 5.79
CA VAL A 112 -1.95 -10.14 5.20
C VAL A 112 -2.92 -9.23 5.94
N GLY A 113 -2.50 -8.01 6.20
CA GLY A 113 -3.32 -7.03 6.89
C GLY A 113 -2.56 -5.73 7.07
N PHE A 114 -2.96 -4.99 8.08
CA PHE A 114 -2.40 -3.67 8.32
C PHE A 114 -1.76 -3.59 9.70
N MET A 115 -0.63 -2.90 9.76
CA MET A 115 0.06 -2.62 11.01
C MET A 115 0.35 -1.13 11.08
N LEU A 116 0.38 -0.59 12.31
CA LEU A 116 0.71 0.81 12.50
C LEU A 116 2.14 1.08 12.03
N ARG A 117 2.27 2.04 11.14
CA ARG A 117 3.54 2.40 10.51
C ARG A 117 4.58 2.80 11.56
N GLU A 118 4.18 3.54 12.58
CA GLU A 118 5.10 4.03 13.60
C GLU A 118 5.74 2.94 14.45
N ASN A 119 5.17 1.74 14.44
CA ASN A 119 5.69 0.62 15.22
C ASN A 119 6.50 -0.37 14.38
N LEU A 120 6.90 0.06 13.19
CA LEU A 120 7.76 -0.73 12.31
C LEU A 120 9.10 -0.03 12.15
N SER A 121 10.18 -0.80 12.13
CA SER A 121 11.54 -0.26 12.06
C SER A 121 12.34 -0.92 10.93
N PRO A 122 13.03 -0.16 10.09
CA PRO A 122 13.07 1.31 10.08
C PRO A 122 11.72 1.91 9.71
N LEU A 123 11.49 3.15 10.14
CA LEU A 123 10.27 3.85 9.77
C LEU A 123 10.27 4.12 8.28
N LEU A 124 9.28 3.59 7.60
CA LEU A 124 9.12 3.84 6.17
C LEU A 124 8.45 5.18 5.96
N GLU A 125 8.98 5.94 5.02
CA GLU A 125 8.44 7.25 4.75
C GLU A 125 7.17 7.17 3.93
N TYR A 126 6.27 8.10 4.20
CA TYR A 126 5.10 8.32 3.39
C TYR A 126 5.03 9.82 3.09
N ASN A 127 5.34 10.17 1.86
CA ASN A 127 5.26 11.54 1.39
C ASN A 127 4.34 11.59 0.19
N ARG A 128 3.17 12.16 0.41
CA ARG A 128 2.26 12.39 -0.70
C ARG A 128 2.60 13.75 -1.28
N VAL A 129 2.93 13.76 -2.56
CA VAL A 129 3.23 15.00 -3.23
C VAL A 129 1.94 15.77 -3.44
N SER A 130 1.97 17.03 -3.02
CA SER A 130 0.76 17.88 -3.07
C SER A 130 0.48 18.41 -4.48
N ALA A 131 1.51 18.53 -5.30
CA ALA A 131 1.36 19.03 -6.65
C ALA A 131 2.03 18.06 -7.61
N PRO A 132 1.30 17.52 -8.57
CA PRO A 132 1.89 16.61 -9.54
C PRO A 132 2.94 17.29 -10.38
N THR A 133 4.00 16.56 -10.65
CA THR A 133 4.97 16.95 -11.69
C THR A 133 4.66 16.15 -12.93
N GLY A 134 5.56 16.21 -13.91
CA GLY A 134 5.35 15.42 -15.12
C GLY A 134 5.23 13.93 -14.85
N ASP A 135 5.85 13.44 -13.79
CA ASP A 135 5.85 12.03 -13.45
C ASP A 135 4.79 11.66 -12.42
N GLU A 136 4.28 12.64 -11.70
CA GLU A 136 3.29 12.41 -10.67
C GLU A 136 1.97 12.91 -11.17
N LEU A 137 1.01 12.06 -11.10
CA LEU A 137 -0.25 12.37 -11.69
C LEU A 137 -1.29 12.68 -10.66
N GLU A 138 -2.35 13.29 -11.14
CA GLU A 138 -3.44 13.75 -10.32
C GLU A 138 -4.02 12.62 -9.50
N GLY A 139 -4.02 12.79 -8.20
CA GLY A 139 -4.56 11.81 -7.27
C GLY A 139 -3.81 10.51 -7.23
N SER A 140 -2.77 10.40 -8.01
CA SER A 140 -1.93 9.23 -8.03
C SER A 140 -0.54 9.61 -7.58
N TRP A 141 0.14 8.68 -6.96
CA TRP A 141 1.48 8.92 -6.50
C TRP A 141 2.36 7.73 -6.76
N PHE A 142 3.62 7.99 -7.04
CA PHE A 142 4.61 6.93 -7.15
C PHE A 142 5.97 7.49 -6.78
N GLY A 143 6.88 6.60 -6.43
CA GLY A 143 8.20 7.01 -6.02
C GLY A 143 9.04 7.50 -7.18
N VAL A 144 10.12 8.19 -6.85
CA VAL A 144 11.10 8.61 -7.85
C VAL A 144 11.90 7.40 -8.33
N PRO A 145 12.50 7.47 -9.51
CA PRO A 145 13.33 6.37 -9.99
C PRO A 145 14.42 6.02 -8.97
N GLY A 146 14.57 4.74 -8.71
CA GLY A 146 15.52 4.25 -7.74
C GLY A 146 14.96 4.02 -6.36
N ASP A 147 13.83 4.62 -6.05
CA ASP A 147 13.12 4.35 -4.80
C ASP A 147 12.14 3.22 -4.99
N PRO A 148 11.67 2.61 -3.90
CA PRO A 148 10.53 1.70 -4.00
C PRO A 148 9.37 2.44 -4.64
N ILE A 149 8.93 1.96 -5.79
CA ILE A 149 7.91 2.64 -6.57
C ILE A 149 6.53 2.23 -6.08
N THR A 150 5.67 3.23 -6.00
CA THR A 150 4.32 2.98 -5.53
C THR A 150 3.31 3.73 -6.36
N ASP A 151 2.13 3.18 -6.42
CA ASP A 151 0.94 3.89 -6.84
C ASP A 151 0.16 4.28 -5.60
N ASP A 152 -0.46 5.44 -5.64
CA ASP A 152 -1.43 5.78 -4.63
C ASP A 152 -2.70 4.99 -4.89
N PHE A 153 -3.20 4.38 -3.83
CA PHE A 153 -4.43 3.61 -3.89
C PHE A 153 -5.57 4.52 -3.42
N MET A 154 -6.48 4.83 -4.32
CA MET A 154 -7.59 5.72 -4.04
C MET A 154 -8.81 4.96 -3.55
N PRO A 155 -9.66 5.60 -2.73
CA PRO A 155 -10.89 4.96 -2.26
C PRO A 155 -11.74 4.46 -3.42
N GLY A 156 -12.10 3.19 -3.39
CA GLY A 156 -12.77 2.57 -4.50
C GLY A 156 -14.25 2.77 -4.52
N GLY A 157 -14.88 2.60 -3.40
CA GLY A 157 -16.31 2.66 -3.33
C GLY A 157 -16.90 4.00 -3.66
N ASN A 158 -16.07 4.96 -3.76
CA ASN A 158 -16.47 6.34 -4.03
C ASN A 158 -16.58 6.61 -5.51
N GLY A 159 -16.14 5.66 -6.23
CA GLY A 159 -16.17 5.78 -7.67
C GLY A 159 -17.52 5.86 -8.18
#